data_99ff6e6d3444452e112897eeed9a2345
#
_entry.id   99ff6e6d3444452e112897eeed9a2345
#
_cell.length_a   1.000
_cell.length_b   1.000
_cell.length_c   1.000
_cell.angle_alpha   90.00
_cell.angle_beta   90.00
_cell.angle_gamma   90.00
#
_symmetry.space_group_name_H-M   'P 1'
#
loop_
_entity.id
_entity.type
_entity.pdbx_description
1 polymer ?
#
loop_
_entity_poly.entity_id
_entity_poly.type
_entity_poly.pdbx_seq_one_letter_code
_entity_poly.pdbx_strand_id
1 'polypeptide(L)'
;RREVLLAGIGPGSEALMTQEVREAIRNSDFLIGAPRMHKAAAACIKREQTEGELPDVKTAYQDFEVEEALRLHHDWQRAVILYSGDSGFHSGTRKLAERLKKNGCSFRVLPGISSVSYFAARLGISWDDALLASAHGCEFDAASALKSGCRKIFLLTGGKNGAGELCRRLTESGFGHVKVTVGEKLSYRDEQITEGSAKSLCGREFEPLSLVLIEEENDER
;
A
#
# COMPACT_ATOMS: atom_id res chain seq x y z
N ARG A 1 7.48 20.28 21.95
CA ARG A 1 8.42 19.85 20.91
C ARG A 1 7.62 19.21 19.79
N ARG A 2 7.71 19.71 18.57
CA ARG A 2 6.99 19.15 17.42
C ARG A 2 7.42 17.70 17.15
N GLU A 3 6.44 16.83 16.92
CA GLU A 3 6.64 15.41 16.60
C GLU A 3 6.00 15.09 15.24
N VAL A 4 6.75 14.41 14.37
CA VAL A 4 6.25 13.92 13.07
C VAL A 4 6.16 12.40 13.12
N LEU A 5 4.99 11.84 12.79
CA LEU A 5 4.75 10.40 12.73
C LEU A 5 4.43 9.98 11.30
N LEU A 6 5.20 9.02 10.76
CA LEU A 6 4.98 8.44 9.43
C LEU A 6 4.23 7.12 9.64
N ALA A 7 2.93 7.08 9.38
CA ALA A 7 2.05 6.00 9.82
C ALA A 7 1.49 5.17 8.66
N GLY A 8 1.73 3.86 8.68
CA GLY A 8 1.06 2.89 7.83
C GLY A 8 -0.34 2.59 8.37
N ILE A 9 -1.39 2.94 7.62
CA ILE A 9 -2.78 2.81 8.09
C ILE A 9 -3.43 1.47 7.75
N GLY A 10 -2.66 0.51 7.24
CA GLY A 10 -3.18 -0.78 6.81
C GLY A 10 -3.77 -0.77 5.39
N PRO A 11 -4.31 -1.90 4.92
CA PRO A 11 -4.71 -2.09 3.52
C PRO A 11 -6.00 -1.37 3.11
N GLY A 12 -6.77 -0.85 4.06
CA GLY A 12 -8.00 -0.08 3.76
C GLY A 12 -9.04 -0.09 4.87
N SER A 13 -9.37 -1.26 5.43
CA SER A 13 -10.29 -1.36 6.56
C SER A 13 -9.68 -0.76 7.83
N GLU A 14 -10.43 0.09 8.52
CA GLU A 14 -10.03 0.62 9.81
C GLU A 14 -9.80 -0.47 10.89
N ALA A 15 -10.47 -1.63 10.75
CA ALA A 15 -10.28 -2.77 11.64
C ALA A 15 -8.85 -3.35 11.59
N LEU A 16 -8.14 -3.11 10.49
CA LEU A 16 -6.76 -3.54 10.25
C LEU A 16 -5.71 -2.45 10.54
N MET A 17 -6.14 -1.33 11.07
CA MET A 17 -5.24 -0.29 11.55
C MET A 17 -4.72 -0.68 12.93
N THR A 18 -3.40 -0.61 13.15
CA THR A 18 -2.82 -0.92 14.45
C THR A 18 -3.30 0.05 15.52
N GLN A 19 -3.34 -0.38 16.77
CA GLN A 19 -3.78 0.48 17.87
C GLN A 19 -2.85 1.71 18.02
N GLU A 20 -1.55 1.55 17.89
CA GLU A 20 -0.59 2.65 17.95
C GLU A 20 -0.87 3.74 16.89
N VAL A 21 -1.20 3.32 15.66
CA VAL A 21 -1.57 4.25 14.59
C VAL A 21 -2.91 4.94 14.90
N ARG A 22 -3.90 4.22 15.41
CA ARG A 22 -5.18 4.81 15.85
C ARG A 22 -4.98 5.88 16.93
N GLU A 23 -4.16 5.59 17.92
CA GLU A 23 -3.83 6.53 19.00
C GLU A 23 -3.06 7.74 18.46
N ALA A 24 -2.13 7.52 17.52
CA ALA A 24 -1.41 8.60 16.88
C ALA A 24 -2.36 9.55 16.12
N ILE A 25 -3.30 9.00 15.34
CA ILE A 25 -4.32 9.78 14.61
C ILE A 25 -5.21 10.56 15.57
N ARG A 26 -5.71 9.92 16.62
CA ARG A 26 -6.59 10.58 17.62
C ARG A 26 -5.93 11.73 18.35
N ASN A 27 -4.64 11.61 18.63
CA ASN A 27 -3.87 12.59 19.36
C ASN A 27 -3.09 13.55 18.43
N SER A 28 -3.44 13.60 17.14
CA SER A 28 -2.81 14.49 16.18
C SER A 28 -3.51 15.84 16.11
N ASP A 29 -2.75 16.88 15.83
CA ASP A 29 -3.25 18.21 15.50
C ASP A 29 -3.33 18.40 13.98
N PHE A 30 -2.53 17.63 13.23
CA PHE A 30 -2.39 17.78 11.79
C PHE A 30 -2.26 16.42 11.08
N LEU A 31 -3.15 16.15 10.13
CA LEU A 31 -3.13 14.95 9.29
C LEU A 31 -2.78 15.28 7.86
N ILE A 32 -1.81 14.57 7.30
CA ILE A 32 -1.36 14.75 5.91
C ILE A 32 -1.45 13.42 5.17
N GLY A 33 -2.04 13.41 3.98
CA GLY A 33 -2.13 12.21 3.14
C GLY A 33 -3.12 12.34 1.99
N ALA A 34 -3.38 11.25 1.25
CA ALA A 34 -4.36 11.23 0.19
C ALA A 34 -5.80 11.21 0.74
N PRO A 35 -6.81 11.70 0.00
CA PRO A 35 -8.20 11.80 0.46
C PRO A 35 -8.78 10.49 1.00
N ARG A 36 -8.47 9.35 0.39
CA ARG A 36 -8.93 8.04 0.88
C ARG A 36 -8.38 7.69 2.26
N MET A 37 -7.18 8.15 2.59
CA MET A 37 -6.54 7.92 3.88
C MET A 37 -7.15 8.81 4.96
N HIS A 38 -7.49 10.05 4.62
CA HIS A 38 -8.25 10.95 5.51
C HIS A 38 -9.61 10.38 5.86
N LYS A 39 -10.29 9.72 4.91
CA LYS A 39 -11.57 9.06 5.17
C LYS A 39 -11.43 7.93 6.20
N ALA A 40 -10.38 7.11 6.10
CA ALA A 40 -10.09 6.06 7.07
C ALA A 40 -9.73 6.64 8.45
N ALA A 41 -8.92 7.70 8.49
CA ALA A 41 -8.56 8.40 9.72
C ALA A 41 -9.78 9.05 10.40
N ALA A 42 -10.66 9.71 9.63
CA ALA A 42 -11.90 10.31 10.13
C ALA A 42 -12.84 9.27 10.76
N ALA A 43 -12.95 8.08 10.17
CA ALA A 43 -13.73 6.98 10.74
C ALA A 43 -13.16 6.51 12.08
N CYS A 44 -11.83 6.49 12.21
CA CYS A 44 -11.13 6.16 13.45
C CYS A 44 -11.41 7.19 14.56
N ILE A 45 -11.43 8.49 14.22
CA ILE A 45 -11.68 9.58 15.17
C ILE A 45 -13.13 9.58 15.63
N LYS A 46 -14.11 9.50 14.71
CA LYS A 46 -15.55 9.64 15.01
C LYS A 46 -16.12 8.57 15.95
N ARG A 47 -15.52 7.39 16.02
CA ARG A 47 -16.04 6.29 16.84
C ARG A 47 -15.80 6.46 18.34
N GLU A 48 -14.85 7.28 18.74
CA GLU A 48 -14.35 7.30 20.12
C GLU A 48 -14.24 8.69 20.74
N GLN A 49 -14.46 9.78 19.98
CA GLN A 49 -14.42 11.13 20.52
C GLN A 49 -15.83 11.64 20.83
N THR A 50 -16.08 11.92 22.09
CA THR A 50 -17.28 12.64 22.54
C THR A 50 -17.06 14.16 22.60
N GLU A 51 -15.82 14.63 22.73
CA GLU A 51 -15.47 16.06 22.78
C GLU A 51 -14.01 16.25 22.34
N GLY A 52 -13.73 17.16 21.40
CA GLY A 52 -12.40 17.56 20.96
C GLY A 52 -12.42 18.21 19.58
N GLU A 53 -11.48 19.09 19.30
CA GLU A 53 -11.25 19.64 17.96
C GLU A 53 -10.73 18.54 17.03
N LEU A 54 -11.28 18.51 15.82
CA LEU A 54 -10.76 17.61 14.77
C LEU A 54 -9.41 18.15 14.30
N PRO A 55 -8.46 17.25 13.98
CA PRO A 55 -7.18 17.68 13.45
C PRO A 55 -7.34 18.40 12.11
N ASP A 56 -6.48 19.36 11.85
CA ASP A 56 -6.36 19.96 10.53
C ASP A 56 -5.93 18.91 9.51
N VAL A 57 -6.47 19.00 8.29
CA VAL A 57 -6.26 18.01 7.24
C VAL A 57 -5.66 18.65 6.01
N LYS A 58 -4.57 18.09 5.51
CA LYS A 58 -3.93 18.50 4.25
C LYS A 58 -3.78 17.32 3.30
N THR A 59 -4.29 17.48 2.08
CA THR A 59 -4.01 16.54 1.00
C THR A 59 -2.60 16.75 0.46
N ALA A 60 -1.82 15.67 0.42
CA ALA A 60 -0.50 15.62 -0.21
C ALA A 60 -0.22 14.19 -0.70
N TYR A 61 0.48 14.10 -1.83
CA TYR A 61 0.81 12.83 -2.49
C TYR A 61 2.33 12.61 -2.58
N GLN A 62 3.09 13.70 -2.64
CA GLN A 62 4.53 13.67 -2.82
C GLN A 62 5.25 14.16 -1.56
N ASP A 63 6.45 13.65 -1.33
CA ASP A 63 7.28 13.99 -0.19
C ASP A 63 7.55 15.52 -0.06
N PHE A 64 7.77 16.21 -1.17
CA PHE A 64 7.97 17.66 -1.16
C PHE A 64 6.68 18.43 -0.77
N GLU A 65 5.49 17.97 -1.16
CA GLU A 65 4.22 18.57 -0.76
C GLU A 65 3.98 18.40 0.75
N VAL A 66 4.37 17.23 1.31
CA VAL A 66 4.31 16.98 2.75
C VAL A 66 5.25 17.93 3.51
N GLU A 67 6.49 18.09 3.06
CA GLU A 67 7.43 19.03 3.69
C GLU A 67 6.93 20.47 3.63
N GLU A 68 6.39 20.89 2.49
CA GLU A 68 5.80 22.21 2.35
C GLU A 68 4.63 22.41 3.30
N ALA A 69 3.73 21.41 3.42
CA ALA A 69 2.62 21.45 4.36
C ALA A 69 3.09 21.59 5.80
N LEU A 70 4.09 20.81 6.22
CA LEU A 70 4.68 20.89 7.58
C LEU A 70 5.33 22.25 7.84
N ARG A 71 5.91 22.88 6.83
CA ARG A 71 6.57 24.19 6.94
C ARG A 71 5.56 25.35 6.99
N LEU A 72 4.50 25.29 6.20
CA LEU A 72 3.52 26.38 6.06
C LEU A 72 2.47 26.37 7.19
N HIS A 73 2.14 25.20 7.72
CA HIS A 73 1.23 25.12 8.85
C HIS A 73 2.00 25.28 10.16
N HIS A 74 1.62 26.26 10.99
CA HIS A 74 2.42 26.65 12.16
C HIS A 74 1.85 26.14 13.49
N ASP A 75 0.57 25.82 13.54
CA ASP A 75 -0.19 25.55 14.77
C ASP A 75 -0.37 24.06 15.08
N TRP A 76 0.71 23.27 14.91
CA TRP A 76 0.69 21.85 15.28
C TRP A 76 1.84 21.48 16.21
N GLN A 77 1.58 20.51 17.08
CA GLN A 77 2.59 19.84 17.93
C GLN A 77 2.85 18.42 17.44
N ARG A 78 1.81 17.73 16.97
CA ARG A 78 1.90 16.37 16.43
C ARG A 78 1.26 16.29 15.04
N ALA A 79 2.09 16.06 14.04
CA ALA A 79 1.66 15.81 12.67
C ALA A 79 1.76 14.32 12.33
N VAL A 80 0.71 13.74 11.75
CA VAL A 80 0.70 12.36 11.28
C VAL A 80 0.57 12.33 9.77
N ILE A 81 1.57 11.73 9.11
CA ILE A 81 1.59 11.49 7.68
C ILE A 81 1.08 10.08 7.42
N LEU A 82 0.00 9.97 6.66
CA LEU A 82 -0.72 8.74 6.41
C LEU A 82 -0.22 8.05 5.14
N TYR A 83 0.17 6.80 5.25
CA TYR A 83 0.55 5.93 4.14
C TYR A 83 -0.37 4.71 4.08
N SER A 84 -0.74 4.27 2.88
CA SER A 84 -1.52 3.06 2.66
C SER A 84 -0.69 1.82 2.96
N GLY A 85 -1.29 0.81 3.55
CA GLY A 85 -0.62 -0.46 3.87
C GLY A 85 0.40 -0.30 4.98
N ASP A 86 1.57 -0.89 4.78
CA ASP A 86 2.74 -0.76 5.64
C ASP A 86 3.65 0.37 5.19
N SER A 87 4.23 1.08 6.13
CA SER A 87 5.16 2.19 5.86
C SER A 87 6.47 1.76 5.20
N GLY A 88 6.86 0.49 5.29
CA GLY A 88 8.08 -0.07 4.71
C GLY A 88 7.92 -0.73 3.34
N PHE A 89 6.66 -1.01 2.92
CA PHE A 89 6.40 -1.73 1.68
C PHE A 89 6.00 -0.79 0.54
N HIS A 90 6.95 -0.47 -0.36
CA HIS A 90 6.75 0.40 -1.52
C HIS A 90 6.00 1.72 -1.21
N SER A 91 6.27 2.29 -0.04
CA SER A 91 5.70 3.56 0.39
C SER A 91 6.66 4.73 0.18
N GLY A 92 6.14 5.95 0.17
CA GLY A 92 6.95 7.17 0.16
C GLY A 92 7.72 7.46 1.44
N THR A 93 7.52 6.64 2.49
CA THR A 93 8.09 6.84 3.83
C THR A 93 9.59 7.01 3.83
N ARG A 94 10.33 6.17 3.08
CA ARG A 94 11.80 6.22 3.04
C ARG A 94 12.32 7.57 2.54
N LYS A 95 11.78 8.06 1.43
CA LYS A 95 12.19 9.34 0.85
C LYS A 95 11.91 10.49 1.79
N LEU A 96 10.70 10.53 2.36
CA LEU A 96 10.34 11.57 3.32
C LEU A 96 11.21 11.48 4.59
N ALA A 97 11.45 10.30 5.13
CA ALA A 97 12.31 10.10 6.31
C ALA A 97 13.74 10.61 6.08
N GLU A 98 14.34 10.34 4.90
CA GLU A 98 15.66 10.86 4.51
C GLU A 98 15.67 12.39 4.46
N ARG A 99 14.62 13.01 3.92
CA ARG A 99 14.47 14.48 3.85
C ARG A 99 14.29 15.10 5.24
N LEU A 100 13.40 14.56 6.06
CA LEU A 100 13.19 15.02 7.44
C LEU A 100 14.47 14.94 8.26
N LYS A 101 15.22 13.84 8.11
CA LYS A 101 16.52 13.67 8.77
C LYS A 101 17.54 14.74 8.33
N LYS A 102 17.63 15.02 7.02
CA LYS A 102 18.51 16.08 6.50
C LYS A 102 18.16 17.47 7.06
N ASN A 103 16.87 17.70 7.29
CA ASN A 103 16.38 18.97 7.83
C ASN A 103 16.39 19.04 9.37
N GLY A 104 16.98 18.05 10.05
CA GLY A 104 17.05 17.99 11.51
C GLY A 104 15.71 17.79 12.21
N CYS A 105 14.67 17.37 11.49
CA CYS A 105 13.35 17.10 12.05
C CYS A 105 13.32 15.75 12.77
N SER A 106 12.79 15.73 14.00
CA SER A 106 12.55 14.49 14.72
C SER A 106 11.29 13.82 14.19
N PHE A 107 11.36 12.52 13.89
CA PHE A 107 10.22 11.74 13.43
C PHE A 107 10.29 10.30 13.94
N ARG A 108 9.15 9.62 13.95
CA ARG A 108 9.03 8.17 14.15
C ARG A 108 8.24 7.55 13.00
N VAL A 109 8.50 6.28 12.73
CA VAL A 109 7.77 5.49 11.73
C VAL A 109 6.92 4.47 12.48
N LEU A 110 5.63 4.44 12.19
CA LEU A 110 4.68 3.49 12.75
C LEU A 110 4.31 2.48 11.67
N PRO A 111 4.49 1.17 11.91
CA PRO A 111 4.17 0.14 10.93
C PRO A 111 2.67 -0.02 10.74
N GLY A 112 2.28 -0.49 9.57
CA GLY A 112 0.92 -0.89 9.26
C GLY A 112 0.86 -2.31 8.72
N ILE A 113 -0.34 -2.89 8.62
CA ILE A 113 -0.53 -4.18 7.96
C ILE A 113 -0.38 -3.99 6.46
N SER A 114 0.58 -4.69 5.86
CA SER A 114 0.80 -4.69 4.41
C SER A 114 -0.37 -5.35 3.68
N SER A 115 -0.68 -4.85 2.48
CA SER A 115 -1.63 -5.51 1.58
C SER A 115 -1.19 -6.94 1.23
N VAL A 116 0.12 -7.23 1.18
CA VAL A 116 0.65 -8.60 0.97
C VAL A 116 0.26 -9.50 2.14
N SER A 117 0.50 -9.09 3.38
CA SER A 117 0.14 -9.88 4.57
C SER A 117 -1.36 -10.14 4.63
N TYR A 118 -2.17 -9.13 4.33
CA TYR A 118 -3.62 -9.28 4.27
C TYR A 118 -4.06 -10.25 3.17
N PHE A 119 -3.56 -10.07 1.95
CA PHE A 119 -3.94 -10.89 0.80
C PHE A 119 -3.51 -12.34 0.97
N ALA A 120 -2.28 -12.59 1.42
CA ALA A 120 -1.81 -13.93 1.73
C ALA A 120 -2.67 -14.62 2.79
N ALA A 121 -3.07 -13.91 3.85
CA ALA A 121 -3.99 -14.43 4.86
C ALA A 121 -5.38 -14.75 4.28
N ARG A 122 -5.90 -13.89 3.38
CA ARG A 122 -7.16 -14.14 2.67
C ARG A 122 -7.12 -15.39 1.80
N LEU A 123 -5.96 -15.70 1.21
CA LEU A 123 -5.73 -16.88 0.37
C LEU A 123 -5.31 -18.12 1.17
N GLY A 124 -5.00 -17.97 2.47
CA GLY A 124 -4.52 -19.06 3.32
C GLY A 124 -3.13 -19.56 2.94
N ILE A 125 -2.26 -18.69 2.42
CA ILE A 125 -0.91 -19.05 1.96
C ILE A 125 0.18 -18.29 2.71
N SER A 126 1.40 -18.84 2.71
CA SER A 126 2.61 -18.15 3.15
C SER A 126 3.16 -17.25 2.05
N TRP A 127 3.90 -16.22 2.43
CA TRP A 127 4.55 -15.27 1.52
C TRP A 127 6.05 -15.07 1.81
N ASP A 128 6.61 -15.85 2.74
CA ASP A 128 8.03 -15.80 3.11
C ASP A 128 8.97 -16.28 1.99
N ASP A 129 8.48 -17.10 1.07
CA ASP A 129 9.16 -17.59 -0.13
C ASP A 129 8.90 -16.73 -1.38
N ALA A 130 8.15 -15.64 -1.25
CA ALA A 130 7.71 -14.84 -2.39
C ALA A 130 8.65 -13.67 -2.69
N LEU A 131 8.81 -13.35 -3.97
CA LEU A 131 9.36 -12.09 -4.42
C LEU A 131 8.31 -10.99 -4.25
N LEU A 132 8.66 -9.93 -3.53
CA LEU A 132 7.80 -8.76 -3.36
C LEU A 132 8.25 -7.65 -4.31
N ALA A 133 7.37 -7.21 -5.20
CA ALA A 133 7.68 -6.24 -6.24
C ALA A 133 6.57 -5.20 -6.42
N SER A 134 6.89 -4.15 -7.16
CA SER A 134 5.94 -3.10 -7.52
C SER A 134 6.13 -2.69 -8.98
N ALA A 135 5.01 -2.57 -9.69
CA ALA A 135 4.91 -1.93 -10.99
C ALA A 135 4.17 -0.59 -10.90
N HIS A 136 3.92 -0.09 -9.68
CA HIS A 136 3.31 1.21 -9.45
C HIS A 136 4.35 2.33 -9.62
N GLY A 137 4.24 3.05 -10.74
CA GLY A 137 5.18 4.12 -11.07
C GLY A 137 6.56 3.66 -11.55
N CYS A 138 6.77 2.37 -11.76
CA CYS A 138 7.99 1.77 -12.31
C CYS A 138 7.64 0.55 -13.17
N GLU A 139 8.62 0.07 -13.93
CA GLU A 139 8.48 -1.19 -14.67
C GLU A 139 9.02 -2.36 -13.83
N PHE A 140 8.34 -3.50 -13.93
CA PHE A 140 8.78 -4.77 -13.36
C PHE A 140 8.56 -5.88 -14.38
N ASP A 141 9.61 -6.64 -14.66
CA ASP A 141 9.57 -7.77 -15.60
C ASP A 141 9.36 -9.09 -14.85
N ALA A 142 8.08 -9.44 -14.67
CA ALA A 142 7.68 -10.68 -14.02
C ALA A 142 8.13 -11.92 -14.81
N ALA A 143 8.16 -11.85 -16.16
CA ALA A 143 8.59 -12.96 -16.99
C ALA A 143 10.08 -13.27 -16.80
N SER A 144 10.93 -12.25 -16.69
CA SER A 144 12.35 -12.44 -16.37
C SER A 144 12.56 -13.01 -14.96
N ALA A 145 11.76 -12.59 -13.99
CA ALA A 145 11.81 -13.16 -12.63
C ALA A 145 11.45 -14.66 -12.62
N LEU A 146 10.39 -15.05 -13.35
CA LEU A 146 9.99 -16.46 -13.51
C LEU A 146 11.08 -17.27 -14.22
N LYS A 147 11.65 -16.75 -15.34
CA LYS A 147 12.79 -17.38 -16.05
C LYS A 147 13.99 -17.60 -15.16
N SER A 148 14.21 -16.73 -14.18
CA SER A 148 15.30 -16.85 -13.18
C SER A 148 15.00 -17.82 -12.05
N GLY A 149 13.86 -18.53 -12.09
CA GLY A 149 13.47 -19.54 -11.11
C GLY A 149 12.61 -19.03 -9.96
N CYS A 150 12.16 -17.76 -9.99
CA CYS A 150 11.19 -17.27 -9.03
C CYS A 150 9.83 -17.97 -9.29
N ARG A 151 9.22 -18.53 -8.24
CA ARG A 151 7.98 -19.30 -8.37
C ARG A 151 6.74 -18.59 -7.81
N LYS A 152 6.95 -17.60 -6.98
CA LYS A 152 5.87 -16.85 -6.33
C LYS A 152 6.21 -15.37 -6.29
N ILE A 153 5.35 -14.53 -6.81
CA ILE A 153 5.57 -13.08 -6.90
C ILE A 153 4.32 -12.37 -6.42
N PHE A 154 4.44 -11.50 -5.41
CA PHE A 154 3.44 -10.48 -5.13
C PHE A 154 3.85 -9.18 -5.80
N LEU A 155 2.98 -8.67 -6.67
CA LEU A 155 3.22 -7.47 -7.46
C LEU A 155 2.13 -6.43 -7.23
N LEU A 156 2.50 -5.26 -6.71
CA LEU A 156 1.63 -4.08 -6.72
C LEU A 156 1.54 -3.54 -8.13
N THR A 157 0.33 -3.42 -8.66
CA THR A 157 0.07 -2.82 -9.98
C THR A 157 -0.31 -1.36 -9.85
N GLY A 158 -0.31 -0.61 -10.97
CA GLY A 158 -0.76 0.76 -11.00
C GLY A 158 -0.64 1.42 -12.37
N GLY A 159 -1.57 2.31 -12.67
CA GLY A 159 -1.58 3.07 -13.90
C GLY A 159 -1.62 2.19 -15.15
N LYS A 160 -0.71 2.41 -16.10
CA LYS A 160 -0.60 1.64 -17.35
C LYS A 160 -0.16 0.19 -17.16
N ASN A 161 0.39 -0.15 -15.98
CA ASN A 161 0.87 -1.49 -15.63
C ASN A 161 -0.17 -2.23 -14.77
N GLY A 162 -1.43 -2.22 -15.18
CA GLY A 162 -2.51 -2.92 -14.51
C GLY A 162 -2.42 -4.45 -14.64
N ALA A 163 -3.24 -5.16 -13.86
CA ALA A 163 -3.19 -6.63 -13.82
C ALA A 163 -3.49 -7.29 -15.17
N GLY A 164 -4.40 -6.77 -15.96
CA GLY A 164 -4.70 -7.31 -17.31
C GLY A 164 -3.55 -7.14 -18.29
N GLU A 165 -2.82 -6.03 -18.24
CA GLU A 165 -1.62 -5.79 -19.03
C GLU A 165 -0.46 -6.69 -18.59
N LEU A 166 -0.30 -6.89 -17.28
CA LEU A 166 0.65 -7.86 -16.76
C LEU A 166 0.39 -9.27 -17.31
N CYS A 167 -0.88 -9.71 -17.28
CA CYS A 167 -1.28 -11.02 -17.83
C CYS A 167 -1.01 -11.12 -19.34
N ARG A 168 -1.19 -10.04 -20.10
CA ARG A 168 -0.84 -9.99 -21.52
C ARG A 168 0.66 -10.19 -21.72
N ARG A 169 1.51 -9.44 -21.02
CA ARG A 169 2.98 -9.55 -21.10
C ARG A 169 3.48 -10.94 -20.71
N LEU A 170 2.93 -11.54 -19.65
CA LEU A 170 3.24 -12.91 -19.25
C LEU A 170 2.89 -13.90 -20.36
N THR A 171 1.71 -13.77 -20.97
CA THR A 171 1.25 -14.65 -22.06
C THR A 171 2.16 -14.54 -23.29
N GLU A 172 2.50 -13.33 -23.71
CA GLU A 172 3.42 -13.06 -24.83
C GLU A 172 4.84 -13.58 -24.57
N SER A 173 5.25 -13.65 -23.31
CA SER A 173 6.56 -14.16 -22.90
C SER A 173 6.60 -15.68 -22.68
N GLY A 174 5.50 -16.41 -22.97
CA GLY A 174 5.41 -17.86 -22.84
C GLY A 174 4.89 -18.34 -21.47
N PHE A 175 4.52 -17.44 -20.56
CA PHE A 175 3.98 -17.75 -19.24
C PHE A 175 2.45 -17.61 -19.14
N GLY A 176 1.74 -17.86 -20.24
CA GLY A 176 0.27 -17.80 -20.24
C GLY A 176 -0.41 -18.83 -19.34
N HIS A 177 0.29 -19.88 -18.95
CA HIS A 177 -0.20 -20.97 -18.09
C HIS A 177 -0.12 -20.65 -16.60
N VAL A 178 0.74 -19.73 -16.17
CA VAL A 178 0.94 -19.44 -14.74
C VAL A 178 -0.36 -19.00 -14.09
N LYS A 179 -0.55 -19.43 -12.85
CA LYS A 179 -1.68 -19.02 -12.03
C LYS A 179 -1.51 -17.56 -11.60
N VAL A 180 -2.57 -16.80 -11.76
CA VAL A 180 -2.63 -15.39 -11.37
C VAL A 180 -3.86 -15.17 -10.51
N THR A 181 -3.67 -14.58 -9.35
CA THR A 181 -4.74 -14.16 -8.45
C THR A 181 -4.67 -12.65 -8.28
N VAL A 182 -5.74 -11.94 -8.62
CA VAL A 182 -5.82 -10.48 -8.55
C VAL A 182 -6.71 -10.08 -7.38
N GLY A 183 -6.16 -9.32 -6.45
CA GLY A 183 -6.88 -8.74 -5.33
C GLY A 183 -7.14 -7.25 -5.56
N GLU A 184 -8.40 -6.88 -5.67
CA GLU A 184 -8.88 -5.52 -5.87
C GLU A 184 -9.55 -5.01 -4.61
N LYS A 185 -9.32 -3.75 -4.26
CA LYS A 185 -9.93 -3.09 -3.08
C LYS A 185 -9.82 -3.94 -1.81
N LEU A 186 -8.65 -4.55 -1.61
CA LEU A 186 -8.39 -5.46 -0.50
C LEU A 186 -8.76 -4.82 0.84
N SER A 187 -9.52 -5.57 1.64
CA SER A 187 -10.09 -5.19 2.93
C SER A 187 -11.23 -4.16 2.91
N TYR A 188 -11.60 -3.60 1.77
CA TYR A 188 -12.80 -2.79 1.64
C TYR A 188 -14.05 -3.66 1.51
N ARG A 189 -15.24 -3.05 1.66
CA ARG A 189 -16.52 -3.78 1.56
C ARG A 189 -16.79 -4.36 0.17
N ASP A 190 -16.23 -3.75 -0.85
CA ASP A 190 -16.30 -4.15 -2.26
C ASP A 190 -15.03 -4.84 -2.74
N GLU A 191 -14.33 -5.53 -1.82
CA GLU A 191 -13.19 -6.40 -2.12
C GLU A 191 -13.57 -7.45 -3.16
N GLN A 192 -12.71 -7.60 -4.17
CA GLN A 192 -12.84 -8.67 -5.17
C GLN A 192 -11.53 -9.44 -5.29
N ILE A 193 -11.64 -10.75 -5.40
CA ILE A 193 -10.52 -11.64 -5.66
C ILE A 193 -10.84 -12.47 -6.89
N THR A 194 -10.04 -12.31 -7.94
CA THR A 194 -10.21 -13.01 -9.22
C THR A 194 -9.02 -13.91 -9.46
N GLU A 195 -9.28 -15.18 -9.76
CA GLU A 195 -8.26 -16.19 -10.04
C GLU A 195 -8.38 -16.74 -11.46
N GLY A 196 -7.26 -17.03 -12.10
CA GLY A 196 -7.21 -17.64 -13.42
C GLY A 196 -5.77 -17.83 -13.90
N SER A 197 -5.61 -18.36 -15.12
CA SER A 197 -4.31 -18.35 -15.78
C SER A 197 -4.02 -16.95 -16.36
N ALA A 198 -2.74 -16.59 -16.52
CA ALA A 198 -2.37 -15.33 -17.18
C ALA A 198 -3.06 -15.19 -18.54
N LYS A 199 -3.16 -16.28 -19.33
CA LYS A 199 -3.87 -16.29 -20.61
C LYS A 199 -5.37 -15.97 -20.46
N SER A 200 -6.04 -16.53 -19.45
CA SER A 200 -7.47 -16.33 -19.24
C SER A 200 -7.83 -14.94 -18.72
N LEU A 201 -6.91 -14.27 -18.04
CA LEU A 201 -7.07 -12.93 -17.49
C LEU A 201 -6.50 -11.83 -18.41
N CYS A 202 -5.88 -12.23 -19.53
CA CYS A 202 -5.31 -11.31 -20.50
C CYS A 202 -6.35 -10.33 -21.03
N GLY A 203 -6.05 -9.03 -20.94
CA GLY A 203 -6.91 -7.96 -21.47
C GLY A 203 -8.18 -7.69 -20.62
N ARG A 204 -8.39 -8.35 -19.47
CA ARG A 204 -9.46 -7.99 -18.56
C ARG A 204 -9.14 -6.64 -17.89
N GLU A 205 -10.17 -5.88 -17.65
CA GLU A 205 -10.07 -4.65 -16.86
C GLU A 205 -10.12 -4.98 -15.36
N PHE A 206 -9.22 -4.37 -14.61
CA PHE A 206 -9.10 -4.45 -13.17
C PHE A 206 -8.89 -3.06 -12.60
N GLU A 207 -9.15 -2.89 -11.31
CA GLU A 207 -8.83 -1.64 -10.62
C GLU A 207 -7.34 -1.30 -10.80
N PRO A 208 -7.01 -0.02 -11.07
CA PRO A 208 -5.62 0.39 -11.33
C PRO A 208 -4.63 0.02 -10.23
N LEU A 209 -5.08 0.08 -8.97
CA LEU A 209 -4.28 -0.28 -7.80
C LEU A 209 -4.75 -1.64 -7.27
N SER A 210 -4.19 -2.69 -7.83
CA SER A 210 -4.45 -4.07 -7.42
C SER A 210 -3.18 -4.73 -6.91
N LEU A 211 -3.32 -5.72 -6.05
CA LEU A 211 -2.23 -6.61 -5.68
C LEU A 211 -2.40 -7.92 -6.44
N VAL A 212 -1.38 -8.32 -7.15
CA VAL A 212 -1.38 -9.54 -7.97
C VAL A 212 -0.43 -10.56 -7.37
N LEU A 213 -0.92 -11.77 -7.18
CA LEU A 213 -0.11 -12.95 -6.90
C LEU A 213 0.08 -13.75 -8.19
N ILE A 214 1.33 -14.02 -8.54
CA ILE A 214 1.72 -14.91 -9.65
C ILE A 214 2.35 -16.15 -9.04
N GLU A 215 1.86 -17.33 -9.42
CA GLU A 215 2.37 -18.62 -8.96
C GLU A 215 2.65 -19.52 -10.17
N GLU A 216 3.87 -20.03 -10.22
CA GLU A 216 4.25 -21.05 -11.18
C GLU A 216 4.30 -22.40 -10.47
N GLU A 217 3.34 -23.27 -10.76
CA GLU A 217 3.32 -24.61 -10.19
C GLU A 217 4.53 -25.41 -10.68
N ASN A 218 5.16 -26.15 -9.77
CA ASN A 218 6.15 -27.13 -10.21
C ASN A 218 5.43 -28.21 -10.99
N ASP A 219 5.84 -28.44 -12.23
CA ASP A 219 5.58 -29.72 -12.89
C ASP A 219 6.28 -30.81 -12.06
N GLU A 220 5.58 -31.34 -11.06
CA GLU A 220 5.98 -32.61 -10.47
C GLU A 220 5.87 -33.67 -11.56
N ARG A 221 6.99 -33.93 -12.24
CA ARG A 221 7.17 -35.11 -13.07
C ARG A 221 7.76 -36.25 -12.20
#